data_839703cee6ad8d909491ad120c28c6b5
#
_entry.id   839703cee6ad8d909491ad120c28c6b5
#
_cell.length_a   1.000
_cell.length_b   1.000
_cell.length_c   1.000
_cell.angle_alpha   90.00
_cell.angle_beta   90.00
_cell.angle_gamma   90.00
#
_symmetry.space_group_name_H-M   'P 1'
#
loop_
_entity.id
_entity.type
_entity.pdbx_description
1 polymer ?
#
loop_
_entity_poly.entity_id
_entity_poly.type
_entity_poly.pdbx_seq_one_letter_code
_entity_poly.pdbx_strand_id
1 'polypeptide(L)'
;MACRQSRIVRVDVMKKIVIATKNRGKLREMIEAFAELPVEIVSLANFGELPDAVEDGKTFAENAEIKAKFFMSKTGCACIADDSGLEVEALGGMPGVHSARFAGFHADDKTNNYKLLKELERVDVNESKADYRCALVFVDTDGKKLETEGVCYGIIKNIAKGEGGFGYDPYFYIDDNKTMAELTREEKNKISHRGIALRHMVALLKDYLF
;
A
#
# COMPACT_ATOMS: atom_id res chain seq x y z
N MET A 1 -16.61 -56.93 19.34
CA MET A 1 -15.90 -55.71 19.81
C MET A 1 -15.70 -54.79 18.63
N ALA A 2 -16.50 -53.76 18.48
CA ALA A 2 -16.42 -52.80 17.37
C ALA A 2 -15.54 -51.62 17.80
N CYS A 3 -14.39 -51.49 17.15
CA CYS A 3 -13.47 -50.38 17.34
C CYS A 3 -14.09 -49.11 16.77
N ARG A 4 -14.49 -48.15 17.63
CA ARG A 4 -14.94 -46.81 17.21
C ARG A 4 -13.69 -46.03 16.77
N GLN A 5 -13.54 -45.86 15.45
CA GLN A 5 -12.65 -44.88 14.91
C GLN A 5 -13.17 -43.48 15.26
N SER A 6 -12.48 -42.81 16.19
CA SER A 6 -12.69 -41.41 16.47
C SER A 6 -12.26 -40.56 15.24
N ARG A 7 -13.27 -40.00 14.56
CA ARG A 7 -13.04 -38.96 13.57
C ARG A 7 -12.43 -37.75 14.28
N ILE A 8 -11.14 -37.52 14.09
CA ILE A 8 -10.50 -36.25 14.45
C ILE A 8 -11.09 -35.21 13.51
N VAL A 9 -12.00 -34.39 14.02
CA VAL A 9 -12.44 -33.17 13.30
C VAL A 9 -11.24 -32.26 13.26
N ARG A 10 -10.57 -32.15 12.12
CA ARG A 10 -9.61 -31.09 11.87
C ARG A 10 -10.42 -29.79 11.89
N VAL A 11 -10.27 -29.01 12.94
CA VAL A 11 -10.67 -27.61 12.93
C VAL A 11 -9.66 -26.96 11.98
N ASP A 12 -10.08 -26.64 10.77
CA ASP A 12 -9.27 -25.83 9.86
C ASP A 12 -9.13 -24.46 10.50
N VAL A 13 -7.99 -24.24 11.14
CA VAL A 13 -7.63 -22.92 11.69
C VAL A 13 -7.39 -22.01 10.47
N MET A 14 -8.29 -21.06 10.29
CA MET A 14 -8.13 -20.06 9.22
C MET A 14 -6.76 -19.41 9.32
N LYS A 15 -6.05 -19.34 8.17
CA LYS A 15 -4.75 -18.70 8.10
C LYS A 15 -4.89 -17.23 8.49
N LYS A 16 -4.03 -16.78 9.41
CA LYS A 16 -3.99 -15.40 9.85
C LYS A 16 -2.98 -14.61 9.00
N ILE A 17 -3.43 -13.50 8.42
CA ILE A 17 -2.57 -12.58 7.66
C ILE A 17 -2.61 -11.21 8.31
N VAL A 18 -1.45 -10.70 8.69
CA VAL A 18 -1.26 -9.37 9.28
C VAL A 18 -1.07 -8.34 8.18
N ILE A 19 -1.87 -7.29 8.18
CA ILE A 19 -1.62 -6.12 7.35
C ILE A 19 -0.60 -5.22 8.06
N ALA A 20 0.61 -5.16 7.50
CA ALA A 20 1.77 -4.50 8.08
C ALA A 20 1.79 -3.00 7.71
N THR A 21 0.81 -2.25 8.17
CA THR A 21 0.74 -0.79 7.99
C THR A 21 0.14 -0.09 9.21
N LYS A 22 0.68 1.09 9.54
CA LYS A 22 0.11 2.01 10.55
C LYS A 22 -0.76 3.10 9.89
N ASN A 23 -0.76 3.22 8.57
CA ASN A 23 -1.61 4.17 7.84
C ASN A 23 -3.05 3.64 7.77
N ARG A 24 -3.97 4.39 8.40
CA ARG A 24 -5.40 4.02 8.49
C ARG A 24 -6.10 3.92 7.14
N GLY A 25 -5.70 4.76 6.17
CA GLY A 25 -6.25 4.74 4.81
C GLY A 25 -5.88 3.45 4.10
N LYS A 26 -4.57 3.13 4.06
CA LYS A 26 -4.06 1.89 3.47
C LYS A 26 -4.66 0.64 4.12
N LEU A 27 -4.71 0.61 5.47
CA LEU A 27 -5.30 -0.51 6.21
C LEU A 27 -6.74 -0.80 5.78
N ARG A 28 -7.55 0.25 5.63
CA ARG A 28 -8.96 0.12 5.24
C ARG A 28 -9.09 -0.43 3.81
N GLU A 29 -8.35 0.12 2.86
CA GLU A 29 -8.35 -0.34 1.47
C GLU A 29 -7.95 -1.83 1.37
N MET A 30 -6.95 -2.26 2.16
CA MET A 30 -6.50 -3.64 2.18
C MET A 30 -7.51 -4.58 2.84
N ILE A 31 -8.13 -4.19 3.95
CA ILE A 31 -9.20 -4.99 4.61
C ILE A 31 -10.37 -5.20 3.64
N GLU A 32 -10.82 -4.13 2.96
CA GLU A 32 -11.90 -4.21 1.98
C GLU A 32 -11.54 -5.17 0.81
N ALA A 33 -10.31 -5.08 0.29
CA ALA A 33 -9.87 -5.92 -0.82
C ALA A 33 -9.76 -7.40 -0.46
N PHE A 34 -9.37 -7.74 0.77
CA PHE A 34 -9.15 -9.12 1.21
C PHE A 34 -10.37 -9.74 1.90
N ALA A 35 -11.50 -9.02 1.99
CA ALA A 35 -12.70 -9.46 2.73
C ALA A 35 -13.29 -10.80 2.23
N GLU A 36 -13.10 -11.15 0.96
CA GLU A 36 -13.60 -12.40 0.37
C GLU A 36 -12.61 -13.56 0.45
N LEU A 37 -11.41 -13.36 0.98
CA LEU A 37 -10.44 -14.43 1.15
C LEU A 37 -10.78 -15.28 2.39
N PRO A 38 -10.57 -16.61 2.35
CA PRO A 38 -10.83 -17.49 3.48
C PRO A 38 -9.70 -17.44 4.52
N VAL A 39 -9.38 -16.23 4.98
CA VAL A 39 -8.31 -15.94 5.93
C VAL A 39 -8.79 -14.98 7.02
N GLU A 40 -8.14 -15.00 8.17
CA GLU A 40 -8.34 -14.01 9.22
C GLU A 40 -7.40 -12.81 8.96
N ILE A 41 -7.96 -11.67 8.57
CA ILE A 41 -7.19 -10.45 8.40
C ILE A 41 -7.07 -9.72 9.75
N VAL A 42 -5.85 -9.42 10.16
CA VAL A 42 -5.55 -8.70 11.41
C VAL A 42 -4.66 -7.50 11.15
N SER A 43 -4.76 -6.49 12.00
CA SER A 43 -3.90 -5.30 11.95
C SER A 43 -2.73 -5.41 12.93
N LEU A 44 -1.70 -4.58 12.77
CA LEU A 44 -0.61 -4.47 13.73
C LEU A 44 -1.09 -4.09 15.14
N ALA A 45 -2.20 -3.36 15.26
CA ALA A 45 -2.76 -2.97 16.55
C ALA A 45 -3.17 -4.17 17.44
N ASN A 46 -3.40 -5.34 16.85
CA ASN A 46 -3.70 -6.56 17.59
C ASN A 46 -2.49 -7.13 18.36
N PHE A 47 -1.26 -6.62 18.10
CA PHE A 47 -0.01 -7.10 18.68
C PHE A 47 0.64 -6.08 19.66
N GLY A 48 -0.10 -5.03 20.04
CA GLY A 48 0.41 -3.97 20.90
C GLY A 48 1.33 -3.00 20.17
N GLU A 49 2.21 -2.32 20.93
CA GLU A 49 3.19 -1.41 20.34
C GLU A 49 4.35 -2.17 19.72
N LEU A 50 4.47 -2.06 18.40
CA LEU A 50 5.57 -2.63 17.64
C LEU A 50 6.47 -1.50 17.11
N PRO A 51 7.80 -1.69 17.12
CA PRO A 51 8.74 -0.74 16.52
C PRO A 51 8.47 -0.62 15.01
N ASP A 52 8.96 0.47 14.42
CA ASP A 52 8.89 0.65 12.97
C ASP A 52 9.97 -0.18 12.26
N ALA A 53 9.65 -0.66 11.06
CA ALA A 53 10.64 -1.24 10.18
C ALA A 53 11.54 -0.12 9.61
N VAL A 54 12.83 -0.40 9.48
CA VAL A 54 13.76 0.51 8.80
C VAL A 54 13.64 0.27 7.29
N GLU A 55 12.99 1.21 6.60
CA GLU A 55 12.75 1.16 5.16
C GLU A 55 13.90 1.87 4.43
N ASP A 56 15.01 1.17 4.20
CA ASP A 56 16.23 1.63 3.55
C ASP A 56 16.43 1.04 2.14
N GLY A 57 15.42 0.37 1.61
CA GLY A 57 15.37 -0.13 0.24
C GLY A 57 15.37 1.00 -0.79
N LYS A 58 15.85 0.69 -2.00
CA LYS A 58 15.95 1.62 -3.12
C LYS A 58 14.69 1.63 -3.99
N THR A 59 13.85 0.61 -3.85
CA THR A 59 12.60 0.44 -4.58
C THR A 59 11.43 0.25 -3.65
N PHE A 60 10.21 0.50 -4.14
CA PHE A 60 8.99 0.22 -3.39
C PHE A 60 8.87 -1.27 -3.02
N ALA A 61 9.24 -2.17 -3.93
CA ALA A 61 9.20 -3.62 -3.68
C ALA A 61 10.17 -4.02 -2.56
N GLU A 62 11.41 -3.51 -2.55
CA GLU A 62 12.37 -3.75 -1.48
C GLU A 62 11.85 -3.27 -0.12
N ASN A 63 11.30 -2.06 -0.04
CA ASN A 63 10.74 -1.53 1.20
C ASN A 63 9.51 -2.31 1.68
N ALA A 64 8.61 -2.71 0.77
CA ALA A 64 7.47 -3.56 1.09
C ALA A 64 7.94 -4.93 1.63
N GLU A 65 8.97 -5.52 1.02
CA GLU A 65 9.53 -6.80 1.48
C GLU A 65 10.19 -6.69 2.86
N ILE A 66 11.02 -5.66 3.06
CA ILE A 66 11.64 -5.38 4.38
C ILE A 66 10.57 -5.26 5.45
N LYS A 67 9.53 -4.48 5.20
CA LYS A 67 8.42 -4.27 6.11
C LYS A 67 7.65 -5.57 6.40
N ALA A 68 7.30 -6.35 5.37
CA ALA A 68 6.57 -7.59 5.52
C ALA A 68 7.36 -8.61 6.34
N LYS A 69 8.64 -8.82 6.03
CA LYS A 69 9.54 -9.71 6.79
C LYS A 69 9.74 -9.26 8.23
N PHE A 70 9.92 -7.96 8.46
CA PHE A 70 10.08 -7.41 9.78
C PHE A 70 8.88 -7.73 10.67
N PHE A 71 7.66 -7.40 10.21
CA PHE A 71 6.47 -7.63 11.01
C PHE A 71 6.11 -9.12 11.09
N MET A 72 6.39 -9.94 10.08
CA MET A 72 6.28 -11.39 10.19
C MET A 72 7.14 -11.92 11.33
N SER A 73 8.38 -11.46 11.46
CA SER A 73 9.29 -11.88 12.56
C SER A 73 8.82 -11.44 13.94
N LYS A 74 8.05 -10.34 14.03
CA LYS A 74 7.52 -9.81 15.30
C LYS A 74 6.20 -10.44 15.71
N THR A 75 5.36 -10.82 14.73
CA THR A 75 4.01 -11.32 14.98
C THR A 75 3.92 -12.84 14.94
N GLY A 76 4.88 -13.52 14.31
CA GLY A 76 4.85 -14.96 14.07
C GLY A 76 3.75 -15.38 13.09
N CYS A 77 3.17 -14.44 12.33
CA CYS A 77 2.11 -14.68 11.37
C CYS A 77 2.55 -14.28 9.96
N ALA A 78 1.88 -14.84 8.94
CA ALA A 78 2.02 -14.33 7.59
C ALA A 78 1.73 -12.83 7.55
N CYS A 79 2.50 -12.06 6.80
CA CYS A 79 2.35 -10.62 6.71
C CYS A 79 2.26 -10.15 5.27
N ILE A 80 1.45 -9.10 5.07
CA ILE A 80 1.42 -8.35 3.82
C ILE A 80 1.71 -6.89 4.11
N ALA A 81 2.63 -6.31 3.35
CA ALA A 81 2.98 -4.90 3.42
C ALA A 81 2.87 -4.23 2.05
N ASP A 82 2.60 -2.94 2.06
CA ASP A 82 2.75 -2.10 0.88
C ASP A 82 3.85 -1.05 1.10
N ASP A 83 4.55 -0.73 0.04
CA ASP A 83 5.20 0.56 -0.09
C ASP A 83 4.72 1.23 -1.37
N SER A 84 4.52 2.55 -1.30
CA SER A 84 3.88 3.29 -2.38
C SER A 84 4.27 4.76 -2.35
N GLY A 85 4.31 5.36 -3.52
CA GLY A 85 4.66 6.76 -3.64
C GLY A 85 4.30 7.35 -4.99
N LEU A 86 4.64 8.62 -5.10
CA LEU A 86 4.50 9.46 -6.28
C LEU A 86 5.87 9.60 -6.97
N GLU A 87 5.92 9.39 -8.26
CA GLU A 87 7.08 9.72 -9.10
C GLU A 87 6.69 10.84 -10.07
N VAL A 88 7.49 11.92 -10.12
CA VAL A 88 7.22 13.10 -10.95
C VAL A 88 8.36 13.25 -11.96
N GLU A 89 8.03 13.22 -13.27
CA GLU A 89 9.01 13.23 -14.36
C GLU A 89 9.92 14.45 -14.31
N ALA A 90 9.35 15.66 -14.17
CA ALA A 90 10.13 16.90 -14.10
C ALA A 90 11.08 16.99 -12.89
N LEU A 91 10.86 16.16 -11.87
CA LEU A 91 11.69 16.07 -10.67
C LEU A 91 12.60 14.83 -10.68
N GLY A 92 12.78 14.19 -11.85
CA GLY A 92 13.62 13.00 -11.97
C GLY A 92 13.15 11.80 -11.14
N GLY A 93 11.83 11.65 -10.98
CA GLY A 93 11.21 10.58 -10.20
C GLY A 93 11.02 10.89 -8.71
N MET A 94 11.48 12.06 -8.23
CA MET A 94 11.17 12.47 -6.86
C MET A 94 9.67 12.75 -6.69
N PRO A 95 9.09 12.53 -5.50
CA PRO A 95 9.70 12.04 -4.25
C PRO A 95 10.00 10.52 -4.21
N GLY A 96 9.41 9.67 -5.07
CA GLY A 96 9.69 8.25 -5.12
C GLY A 96 9.45 7.53 -3.79
N VAL A 97 10.35 6.67 -3.36
CA VAL A 97 10.28 5.94 -2.08
C VAL A 97 10.27 6.85 -0.84
N HIS A 98 10.55 8.14 -1.02
CA HIS A 98 10.51 9.11 0.07
C HIS A 98 9.17 9.86 0.17
N SER A 99 8.15 9.45 -0.59
CA SER A 99 6.86 10.17 -0.71
C SER A 99 6.22 10.50 0.64
N ALA A 100 6.18 9.55 1.57
CA ALA A 100 5.56 9.77 2.88
C ALA A 100 6.37 10.72 3.80
N ARG A 101 7.64 10.92 3.52
CA ARG A 101 8.59 11.75 4.31
C ARG A 101 9.33 12.77 3.46
N PHE A 102 8.73 13.20 2.36
CA PHE A 102 9.39 14.08 1.38
C PHE A 102 9.85 15.40 2.00
N ALA A 103 9.03 15.98 2.87
CA ALA A 103 9.40 17.20 3.62
C ALA A 103 10.16 16.91 4.94
N GLY A 104 10.47 15.66 5.24
CA GLY A 104 11.21 15.23 6.44
C GLY A 104 10.46 14.19 7.25
N PHE A 105 11.13 13.70 8.31
CA PHE A 105 10.51 12.77 9.24
C PHE A 105 9.32 13.45 9.95
N HIS A 106 8.19 12.74 10.05
CA HIS A 106 6.93 13.24 10.63
C HIS A 106 6.22 14.34 9.84
N ALA A 107 6.59 14.57 8.57
CA ALA A 107 5.86 15.49 7.71
C ALA A 107 4.43 15.00 7.47
N ASP A 108 3.47 15.91 7.54
CA ASP A 108 2.09 15.66 7.15
C ASP A 108 1.90 15.84 5.62
N ASP A 109 0.71 15.50 5.13
CA ASP A 109 0.37 15.62 3.72
C ASP A 109 0.50 17.06 3.22
N LYS A 110 0.14 18.06 4.04
CA LYS A 110 0.23 19.48 3.65
C LYS A 110 1.67 19.92 3.45
N THR A 111 2.56 19.52 4.36
CA THR A 111 3.98 19.85 4.30
C THR A 111 4.66 19.16 3.11
N ASN A 112 4.31 17.88 2.84
CA ASN A 112 4.81 17.16 1.68
C ASN A 112 4.33 17.78 0.37
N ASN A 113 3.04 18.16 0.28
CA ASN A 113 2.49 18.89 -0.86
C ASN A 113 3.15 20.25 -1.08
N TYR A 114 3.34 21.02 -0.01
CA TYR A 114 4.04 22.29 -0.09
C TYR A 114 5.45 22.13 -0.67
N LYS A 115 6.20 21.13 -0.20
CA LYS A 115 7.53 20.84 -0.74
C LYS A 115 7.47 20.43 -2.21
N LEU A 116 6.51 19.59 -2.60
CA LEU A 116 6.33 19.19 -4.01
C LEU A 116 6.16 20.42 -4.91
N LEU A 117 5.28 21.35 -4.52
CA LEU A 117 5.04 22.58 -5.29
C LEU A 117 6.29 23.46 -5.36
N LYS A 118 7.05 23.56 -4.27
CA LYS A 118 8.32 24.30 -4.26
C LYS A 118 9.37 23.68 -5.17
N GLU A 119 9.46 22.36 -5.23
CA GLU A 119 10.39 21.70 -6.15
C GLU A 119 9.97 21.90 -7.62
N LEU A 120 8.66 21.87 -7.94
CA LEU A 120 8.15 22.21 -9.27
C LEU A 120 8.46 23.68 -9.66
N GLU A 121 8.24 24.62 -8.74
CA GLU A 121 8.60 26.04 -8.93
C GLU A 121 10.10 26.22 -9.20
N ARG A 122 10.95 25.48 -8.48
CA ARG A 122 12.41 25.54 -8.63
C ARG A 122 12.90 25.11 -10.01
N VAL A 123 12.19 24.20 -10.67
CA VAL A 123 12.48 23.76 -12.03
C VAL A 123 11.63 24.48 -13.10
N ASP A 124 10.92 25.54 -12.69
CA ASP A 124 10.08 26.40 -13.55
C ASP A 124 9.01 25.63 -14.32
N VAL A 125 8.34 24.70 -13.63
CA VAL A 125 7.29 23.82 -14.20
C VAL A 125 6.01 23.94 -13.39
N ASN A 126 4.89 24.22 -14.07
CA ASN A 126 3.56 24.30 -13.44
C ASN A 126 2.82 22.96 -13.45
N GLU A 127 3.15 22.06 -14.34
CA GLU A 127 2.60 20.72 -14.44
C GLU A 127 3.64 19.73 -14.98
N SER A 128 3.52 18.47 -14.58
CA SER A 128 4.41 17.40 -15.03
C SER A 128 3.68 16.08 -15.08
N LYS A 129 4.06 15.22 -16.02
CA LYS A 129 3.68 13.82 -15.97
C LYS A 129 4.15 13.24 -14.65
N ALA A 130 3.31 12.39 -14.09
CA ALA A 130 3.59 11.71 -12.84
C ALA A 130 2.91 10.35 -12.82
N ASP A 131 3.39 9.47 -11.98
CA ASP A 131 2.68 8.25 -11.68
C ASP A 131 2.72 7.95 -10.18
N TYR A 132 1.63 7.36 -9.72
CA TYR A 132 1.59 6.68 -8.43
C TYR A 132 1.97 5.22 -8.62
N ARG A 133 2.85 4.73 -7.76
CA ARG A 133 3.24 3.32 -7.70
C ARG A 133 2.91 2.70 -6.36
N CYS A 134 2.57 1.43 -6.38
CA CYS A 134 2.39 0.61 -5.19
C CYS A 134 2.98 -0.76 -5.44
N ALA A 135 3.90 -1.18 -4.59
CA ALA A 135 4.33 -2.57 -4.49
C ALA A 135 3.70 -3.20 -3.24
N LEU A 136 3.13 -4.40 -3.41
CA LEU A 136 2.62 -5.23 -2.33
C LEU A 136 3.46 -6.49 -2.23
N VAL A 137 3.92 -6.81 -1.03
CA VAL A 137 4.65 -8.05 -0.74
C VAL A 137 3.96 -8.80 0.37
N PHE A 138 3.57 -10.04 0.09
CA PHE A 138 3.14 -11.02 1.06
C PHE A 138 4.30 -11.96 1.38
N VAL A 139 4.51 -12.25 2.66
CA VAL A 139 5.47 -13.27 3.14
C VAL A 139 4.78 -14.18 4.12
N ASP A 140 4.99 -15.48 3.94
CA ASP A 140 4.49 -16.50 4.87
C ASP A 140 5.61 -17.02 5.77
N THR A 141 5.21 -17.61 6.89
CA THR A 141 6.13 -18.20 7.88
C THR A 141 6.91 -19.41 7.36
N ASP A 142 6.47 -20.04 6.26
CA ASP A 142 7.16 -21.11 5.54
C ASP A 142 8.19 -20.61 4.51
N GLY A 143 8.32 -19.28 4.36
CA GLY A 143 9.23 -18.64 3.41
C GLY A 143 8.61 -18.33 2.03
N LYS A 144 7.34 -18.66 1.80
CA LYS A 144 6.64 -18.26 0.57
C LYS A 144 6.57 -16.74 0.48
N LYS A 145 6.94 -16.21 -0.69
CA LYS A 145 6.78 -14.80 -1.03
C LYS A 145 5.88 -14.66 -2.26
N LEU A 146 4.95 -13.71 -2.21
CA LEU A 146 4.18 -13.22 -3.35
C LEU A 146 4.40 -11.72 -3.47
N GLU A 147 4.48 -11.21 -4.69
CA GLU A 147 4.74 -9.81 -4.97
C GLU A 147 3.85 -9.33 -6.12
N THR A 148 3.30 -8.12 -5.98
CA THR A 148 2.50 -7.48 -7.03
C THR A 148 2.76 -6.00 -7.05
N GLU A 149 2.60 -5.41 -8.22
CA GLU A 149 2.69 -3.98 -8.43
C GLU A 149 1.43 -3.42 -9.10
N GLY A 150 1.20 -2.14 -8.88
CA GLY A 150 0.20 -1.37 -9.59
C GLY A 150 0.69 0.05 -9.84
N VAL A 151 0.35 0.58 -11.00
CA VAL A 151 0.72 1.94 -11.42
C VAL A 151 -0.53 2.69 -11.86
N CYS A 152 -0.62 3.95 -11.49
CA CYS A 152 -1.65 4.87 -11.97
C CYS A 152 -0.98 6.10 -12.55
N TYR A 153 -1.08 6.28 -13.86
CA TYR A 153 -0.50 7.42 -14.56
C TYR A 153 -1.41 8.65 -14.46
N GLY A 154 -0.80 9.82 -14.41
CA GLY A 154 -1.50 11.09 -14.31
C GLY A 154 -0.57 12.29 -14.50
N ILE A 155 -1.03 13.43 -14.04
CA ILE A 155 -0.31 14.70 -14.14
C ILE A 155 -0.36 15.37 -12.76
N ILE A 156 0.77 15.81 -12.25
CA ILE A 156 0.83 16.75 -11.12
C ILE A 156 0.69 18.16 -11.67
N LYS A 157 -0.23 18.94 -11.09
CA LYS A 157 -0.38 20.37 -11.37
C LYS A 157 -0.27 21.17 -10.06
N ASN A 158 0.10 22.44 -10.17
CA ASN A 158 0.20 23.33 -9.01
C ASN A 158 -1.15 23.86 -8.48
N ILE A 159 -2.26 23.33 -8.97
CA ILE A 159 -3.62 23.70 -8.59
C ILE A 159 -4.26 22.51 -7.87
N ALA A 160 -4.65 22.71 -6.61
CA ALA A 160 -5.37 21.69 -5.85
C ALA A 160 -6.86 21.65 -6.19
N LYS A 161 -7.43 20.43 -6.26
CA LYS A 161 -8.88 20.21 -6.33
C LYS A 161 -9.28 19.01 -5.48
N GLY A 162 -10.49 19.07 -4.92
CA GLY A 162 -11.05 18.03 -4.09
C GLY A 162 -10.49 18.02 -2.66
N GLU A 163 -11.22 17.36 -1.77
CA GLU A 163 -10.89 17.26 -0.34
C GLU A 163 -10.78 15.79 0.10
N GLY A 164 -11.01 14.85 -0.80
CA GLY A 164 -10.95 13.41 -0.53
C GLY A 164 -9.52 12.86 -0.60
N GLY A 165 -9.40 11.58 -0.25
CA GLY A 165 -8.13 10.87 -0.35
C GLY A 165 -7.10 11.24 0.72
N PHE A 166 -5.83 11.17 0.38
CA PHE A 166 -4.68 11.51 1.23
C PHE A 166 -3.42 11.73 0.37
N GLY A 167 -2.34 12.21 0.99
CA GLY A 167 -1.08 12.45 0.31
C GLY A 167 -1.20 13.55 -0.74
N TYR A 168 -0.77 13.22 -1.96
CA TYR A 168 -0.72 14.17 -3.09
C TYR A 168 -1.99 14.15 -3.96
N ASP A 169 -3.05 13.44 -3.55
CA ASP A 169 -4.30 13.28 -4.30
C ASP A 169 -4.92 14.59 -4.81
N PRO A 170 -4.93 15.71 -4.05
CA PRO A 170 -5.49 16.97 -4.53
C PRO A 170 -4.75 17.60 -5.72
N TYR A 171 -3.48 17.24 -5.92
CA TYR A 171 -2.63 17.75 -6.99
C TYR A 171 -2.42 16.74 -8.11
N PHE A 172 -2.83 15.48 -7.92
CA PHE A 172 -2.69 14.42 -8.91
C PHE A 172 -3.94 14.32 -9.79
N TYR A 173 -3.81 14.79 -11.01
CA TYR A 173 -4.86 14.78 -12.02
C TYR A 173 -4.87 13.47 -12.80
N ILE A 174 -6.03 12.83 -12.86
CA ILE A 174 -6.27 11.58 -13.60
C ILE A 174 -6.74 11.85 -15.04
N ASP A 175 -7.21 13.05 -15.29
CA ASP A 175 -7.51 13.63 -16.60
C ASP A 175 -7.30 15.15 -16.52
N ASP A 176 -7.64 15.88 -17.57
CA ASP A 176 -7.39 17.33 -17.66
C ASP A 176 -8.05 18.15 -16.55
N ASN A 177 -9.15 17.66 -15.97
CA ASN A 177 -10.01 18.43 -15.08
C ASN A 177 -10.26 17.81 -13.71
N LYS A 178 -10.03 16.48 -13.54
CA LYS A 178 -10.41 15.73 -12.33
C LYS A 178 -9.18 15.20 -11.62
N THR A 179 -9.11 15.42 -10.32
CA THR A 179 -8.04 14.90 -9.46
C THR A 179 -8.44 13.59 -8.80
N MET A 180 -7.44 12.89 -8.27
CA MET A 180 -7.64 11.70 -7.45
C MET A 180 -8.47 12.00 -6.19
N ALA A 181 -8.36 13.23 -5.64
CA ALA A 181 -9.10 13.66 -4.45
C ALA A 181 -10.60 13.93 -4.70
N GLU A 182 -11.02 14.07 -5.96
CA GLU A 182 -12.43 14.26 -6.34
C GLU A 182 -13.16 12.94 -6.61
N LEU A 183 -12.44 11.81 -6.54
CA LEU A 183 -13.03 10.48 -6.71
C LEU A 183 -13.72 10.00 -5.43
N THR A 184 -14.82 9.29 -5.61
CA THR A 184 -15.33 8.41 -4.55
C THR A 184 -14.32 7.30 -4.27
N ARG A 185 -14.41 6.69 -3.10
CA ARG A 185 -13.54 5.56 -2.75
C ARG A 185 -13.64 4.41 -3.75
N GLU A 186 -14.84 4.10 -4.19
CA GLU A 186 -15.09 3.03 -5.16
C GLU A 186 -14.45 3.33 -6.52
N GLU A 187 -14.60 4.57 -7.02
CA GLU A 187 -13.93 5.01 -8.25
C GLU A 187 -12.41 4.93 -8.10
N LYS A 188 -11.87 5.44 -6.99
CA LYS A 188 -10.43 5.41 -6.70
C LYS A 188 -9.90 3.97 -6.65
N ASN A 189 -10.57 3.05 -5.98
CA ASN A 189 -10.16 1.64 -5.89
C ASN A 189 -10.10 0.95 -7.25
N LYS A 190 -10.90 1.38 -8.22
CA LYS A 190 -10.88 0.80 -9.58
C LYS A 190 -9.64 1.18 -10.37
N ILE A 191 -9.13 2.40 -10.22
CA ILE A 191 -8.08 2.95 -11.08
C ILE A 191 -6.76 3.21 -10.37
N SER A 192 -6.74 3.27 -9.04
CA SER A 192 -5.53 3.62 -8.30
C SER A 192 -4.46 2.52 -8.36
N HIS A 193 -3.21 2.93 -8.24
CA HIS A 193 -2.05 2.06 -8.11
C HIS A 193 -2.26 0.94 -7.08
N ARG A 194 -2.72 1.30 -5.86
CA ARG A 194 -2.98 0.30 -4.81
C ARG A 194 -4.16 -0.60 -5.15
N GLY A 195 -5.25 -0.06 -5.71
CA GLY A 195 -6.39 -0.87 -6.14
C GLY A 195 -5.99 -1.91 -7.20
N ILE A 196 -5.11 -1.54 -8.14
CA ILE A 196 -4.55 -2.47 -9.15
C ILE A 196 -3.70 -3.55 -8.46
N ALA A 197 -2.72 -3.15 -7.64
CA ALA A 197 -1.84 -4.08 -6.93
C ALA A 197 -2.64 -5.06 -6.03
N LEU A 198 -3.66 -4.57 -5.32
CA LEU A 198 -4.52 -5.38 -4.46
C LEU A 198 -5.31 -6.44 -5.24
N ARG A 199 -5.89 -6.09 -6.39
CA ARG A 199 -6.58 -7.08 -7.22
C ARG A 199 -5.67 -8.19 -7.69
N HIS A 200 -4.44 -7.87 -8.09
CA HIS A 200 -3.43 -8.86 -8.46
C HIS A 200 -3.05 -9.74 -7.25
N MET A 201 -2.86 -9.14 -6.07
CA MET A 201 -2.51 -9.88 -4.85
C MET A 201 -3.65 -10.81 -4.41
N VAL A 202 -4.90 -10.39 -4.50
CA VAL A 202 -6.07 -11.25 -4.23
C VAL A 202 -6.06 -12.49 -5.12
N ALA A 203 -5.76 -12.34 -6.42
CA ALA A 203 -5.67 -13.47 -7.34
C ALA A 203 -4.55 -14.43 -6.92
N LEU A 204 -3.34 -13.92 -6.65
CA LEU A 204 -2.21 -14.75 -6.22
C LEU A 204 -2.46 -15.44 -4.87
N LEU A 205 -3.12 -14.75 -3.92
CA LEU A 205 -3.47 -15.35 -2.63
C LEU A 205 -4.53 -16.44 -2.77
N LYS A 206 -5.52 -16.27 -3.66
CA LYS A 206 -6.48 -17.33 -3.97
C LYS A 206 -5.74 -18.59 -4.49
N ASP A 207 -4.87 -18.43 -5.47
CA ASP A 207 -4.09 -19.56 -6.02
C ASP A 207 -3.14 -20.20 -4.99
N TYR A 208 -2.67 -19.43 -4.02
CA TYR A 208 -1.81 -19.93 -2.95
C TYR A 208 -2.58 -20.66 -1.83
N LEU A 209 -3.81 -20.26 -1.56
CA LEU A 209 -4.62 -20.78 -0.44
C LEU A 209 -5.43 -22.01 -0.82
N PHE A 210 -5.68 -22.27 -2.12
CA PHE A 210 -6.47 -23.36 -2.67
C PHE A 210 -5.66 -24.31 -3.56
#